data_b11a91dee0ad31e33837fe3f20d34121
#
_entry.id   b11a91dee0ad31e33837fe3f20d34121
#
_cell.length_a   1.000
_cell.length_b   1.000
_cell.length_c   1.000
_cell.angle_alpha   90.00
_cell.angle_beta   90.00
_cell.angle_gamma   90.00
#
_symmetry.space_group_name_H-M   'P 1'
#
loop_
_entity.id
_entity.type
_entity.pdbx_description
1 polymer ?
#
loop_
_entity_poly.entity_id
_entity_poly.type
_entity_poly.pdbx_seq_one_letter_code
_entity_poly.pdbx_strand_id
1 'polypeptide(L)'
;MMLEMSKKNSLPEVLDVLDRDISECRRCARLVKWRESVSLEKRASYSDEEYWGRGVPGFGDPNAQVFVLGLAPAAHGANRTGRLFTGDRSGDWLYGALYRAQFANQPFSYDRDDGLSLSDAWVSAAVRCAPPDNKPTVTERDRCLPYLRREMDALKNLRVVVALGAYAHDVICREFSIRPKPSFGHAAEAILPRGVLLIDSYHPSQRNTFTGRLTEEAFDRVFFRAREALKE
;
A
#
# COMPACT_ATOMS: atom_id res chain seq x y z
N MET A 1 -9.62 45.57 3.80
CA MET A 1 -8.54 44.55 3.83
C MET A 1 -9.18 43.24 4.30
N MET A 2 -9.76 42.48 3.35
CA MET A 2 -10.43 41.20 3.63
C MET A 2 -9.35 40.12 3.73
N LEU A 3 -9.28 39.50 4.91
CA LEU A 3 -8.47 38.32 5.13
C LEU A 3 -9.07 37.17 4.29
N GLU A 4 -8.34 36.70 3.27
CA GLU A 4 -8.63 35.44 2.60
C GLU A 4 -8.51 34.32 3.65
N MET A 5 -9.68 33.85 4.09
CA MET A 5 -9.77 32.60 4.83
C MET A 5 -9.34 31.47 3.88
N SER A 6 -8.13 30.97 4.03
CA SER A 6 -7.67 29.75 3.39
C SER A 6 -8.69 28.64 3.64
N LYS A 7 -9.43 28.25 2.60
CA LYS A 7 -10.30 27.08 2.63
C LYS A 7 -9.43 25.87 2.93
N LYS A 8 -9.53 25.33 4.15
CA LYS A 8 -8.94 23.99 4.45
C LYS A 8 -9.71 23.02 3.58
N ASN A 9 -9.03 22.39 2.62
CA ASN A 9 -9.61 21.34 1.78
C ASN A 9 -10.16 20.24 2.68
N SER A 10 -11.30 19.66 2.29
CA SER A 10 -11.85 18.48 2.95
C SER A 10 -10.90 17.29 2.79
N LEU A 11 -11.01 16.30 3.67
CA LEU A 11 -10.14 15.11 3.63
C LEU A 11 -10.20 14.36 2.28
N PRO A 12 -11.36 14.12 1.65
CA PRO A 12 -11.44 13.56 0.29
C PRO A 12 -10.69 14.42 -0.74
N GLU A 13 -10.84 15.74 -0.72
CA GLU A 13 -10.12 16.63 -1.65
C GLU A 13 -8.60 16.55 -1.51
N VAL A 14 -8.07 16.38 -0.29
CA VAL A 14 -6.62 16.21 -0.07
C VAL A 14 -6.12 14.91 -0.67
N LEU A 15 -6.88 13.81 -0.52
CA LEU A 15 -6.54 12.51 -1.08
C LEU A 15 -6.68 12.51 -2.62
N ASP A 16 -7.71 13.14 -3.18
CA ASP A 16 -7.90 13.28 -4.63
C ASP A 16 -6.75 14.07 -5.28
N VAL A 17 -6.27 15.14 -4.63
CA VAL A 17 -5.08 15.87 -5.08
C VAL A 17 -3.85 14.99 -5.04
N LEU A 18 -3.69 14.22 -3.97
CA LEU A 18 -2.55 13.31 -3.81
C LEU A 18 -2.56 12.20 -4.87
N ASP A 19 -3.71 11.65 -5.18
CA ASP A 19 -3.89 10.62 -6.22
C ASP A 19 -3.49 11.13 -7.59
N ARG A 20 -3.86 12.36 -7.95
CA ARG A 20 -3.40 13.01 -9.18
C ARG A 20 -1.89 13.22 -9.18
N ASP A 21 -1.33 13.80 -8.11
CA ASP A 21 0.10 14.03 -7.97
C ASP A 21 0.92 12.74 -8.14
N ILE A 22 0.42 11.61 -7.60
CA ILE A 22 1.06 10.29 -7.72
C ILE A 22 0.93 9.77 -9.15
N SER A 23 -0.28 9.81 -9.71
CA SER A 23 -0.57 9.26 -11.04
C SER A 23 0.22 9.98 -12.14
N GLU A 24 0.41 11.29 -12.01
CA GLU A 24 1.16 12.12 -12.96
C GLU A 24 2.66 12.22 -12.66
N CYS A 25 3.13 11.59 -11.56
CA CYS A 25 4.51 11.69 -11.13
C CYS A 25 5.50 11.09 -12.15
N ARG A 26 6.55 11.87 -12.47
CA ARG A 26 7.64 11.48 -13.38
C ARG A 26 9.04 11.69 -12.77
N ARG A 27 9.16 11.75 -11.43
CA ARG A 27 10.43 12.09 -10.72
C ARG A 27 11.56 11.06 -10.90
N CYS A 28 11.24 9.79 -11.22
CA CYS A 28 12.17 8.67 -11.29
C CYS A 28 12.26 8.16 -12.72
N ALA A 29 13.18 8.67 -13.55
CA ALA A 29 13.28 8.34 -14.97
C ALA A 29 13.34 6.83 -15.26
N ARG A 30 14.10 6.05 -14.44
CA ARG A 30 14.19 4.58 -14.57
C ARG A 30 12.83 3.90 -14.35
N LEU A 31 12.10 4.29 -13.30
CA LEU A 31 10.79 3.70 -12.99
C LEU A 31 9.73 4.13 -14.02
N VAL A 32 9.75 5.38 -14.45
CA VAL A 32 8.85 5.88 -15.50
C VAL A 32 9.07 5.11 -16.79
N LYS A 33 10.32 5.01 -17.25
CA LYS A 33 10.65 4.23 -18.45
C LYS A 33 10.18 2.79 -18.34
N TRP A 34 10.43 2.13 -17.20
CA TRP A 34 10.07 0.73 -16.99
C TRP A 34 8.56 0.51 -16.96
N ARG A 35 7.81 1.27 -16.15
CA ARG A 35 6.35 1.10 -16.03
C ARG A 35 5.62 1.35 -17.36
N GLU A 36 6.12 2.34 -18.14
CA GLU A 36 5.57 2.66 -19.45
C GLU A 36 5.94 1.60 -20.50
N SER A 37 7.18 1.11 -20.53
CA SER A 37 7.60 0.00 -21.38
C SER A 37 6.76 -1.25 -21.13
N VAL A 38 6.59 -1.64 -19.86
CA VAL A 38 5.73 -2.77 -19.47
C VAL A 38 4.29 -2.58 -19.94
N SER A 39 3.76 -1.35 -19.91
CA SER A 39 2.38 -1.08 -20.35
C SER A 39 2.21 -1.15 -21.88
N LEU A 40 3.27 -0.89 -22.63
CA LEU A 40 3.28 -1.01 -24.10
C LEU A 40 3.53 -2.45 -24.55
N GLU A 41 4.54 -3.11 -23.97
CA GLU A 41 4.95 -4.46 -24.33
C GLU A 41 3.94 -5.51 -23.85
N LYS A 42 3.27 -5.22 -22.73
CA LYS A 42 2.26 -6.08 -22.09
C LYS A 42 2.75 -7.54 -21.88
N ARG A 43 2.02 -8.31 -21.14
CA ARG A 43 2.17 -9.76 -21.07
C ARG A 43 1.17 -10.40 -22.01
N ALA A 44 1.51 -11.49 -22.68
CA ALA A 44 0.64 -12.15 -23.66
C ALA A 44 -0.77 -12.47 -23.09
N SER A 45 -0.86 -12.88 -21.81
CA SER A 45 -2.13 -13.14 -21.14
C SER A 45 -3.00 -11.89 -20.87
N TYR A 46 -2.49 -10.70 -21.13
CA TYR A 46 -3.15 -9.41 -20.92
C TYR A 46 -2.98 -8.47 -22.12
N SER A 47 -2.76 -9.05 -23.32
CA SER A 47 -2.53 -8.29 -24.57
C SER A 47 -3.66 -7.32 -24.90
N ASP A 48 -4.88 -7.74 -24.61
CA ASP A 48 -6.10 -7.00 -24.95
C ASP A 48 -6.53 -6.00 -23.85
N GLU A 49 -5.84 -6.00 -22.71
CA GLU A 49 -6.13 -5.07 -21.62
C GLU A 49 -5.39 -3.73 -21.78
N GLU A 50 -6.02 -2.65 -21.38
CA GLU A 50 -5.36 -1.36 -21.25
C GLU A 50 -4.66 -1.27 -19.89
N TYR A 51 -3.32 -1.10 -19.92
CA TYR A 51 -2.54 -0.94 -18.71
C TYR A 51 -2.59 0.50 -18.19
N TRP A 52 -2.69 0.65 -16.88
CA TRP A 52 -2.59 1.93 -16.20
C TRP A 52 -1.28 2.67 -16.50
N GLY A 53 -0.12 2.01 -16.39
CA GLY A 53 1.21 2.50 -16.76
C GLY A 53 1.68 3.77 -16.07
N ARG A 54 1.04 4.17 -14.96
CA ARG A 54 1.30 5.41 -14.21
C ARG A 54 1.71 5.12 -12.77
N GLY A 55 1.97 6.16 -11.97
CA GLY A 55 2.07 6.00 -10.52
C GLY A 55 0.76 5.47 -9.95
N VAL A 56 0.84 4.55 -8.99
CA VAL A 56 -0.35 3.94 -8.40
C VAL A 56 -0.59 4.57 -7.03
N PRO A 57 -1.72 5.26 -6.83
CA PRO A 57 -2.08 5.85 -5.54
C PRO A 57 -2.43 4.80 -4.50
N GLY A 58 -2.64 5.25 -3.25
CA GLY A 58 -3.25 4.42 -2.22
C GLY A 58 -4.73 4.20 -2.49
N PHE A 59 -5.33 3.27 -1.75
CA PHE A 59 -6.73 2.90 -1.91
C PHE A 59 -7.34 2.51 -0.57
N GLY A 60 -8.53 3.01 -0.28
CA GLY A 60 -9.26 2.58 0.91
C GLY A 60 -10.20 3.63 1.49
N ASP A 61 -10.48 3.50 2.77
CA ASP A 61 -11.34 4.39 3.54
C ASP A 61 -10.57 5.66 3.93
N PRO A 62 -11.03 6.87 3.57
CA PRO A 62 -10.43 8.12 4.03
C PRO A 62 -10.38 8.27 5.56
N ASN A 63 -11.26 7.56 6.29
CA ASN A 63 -11.28 7.54 7.75
C ASN A 63 -10.52 6.35 8.36
N ALA A 64 -9.68 5.69 7.58
CA ALA A 64 -8.98 4.48 7.97
C ALA A 64 -8.25 4.59 9.30
N GLN A 65 -8.37 3.55 10.10
CA GLN A 65 -7.64 3.33 11.33
C GLN A 65 -6.48 2.35 11.15
N VAL A 66 -6.50 1.54 10.09
CA VAL A 66 -5.45 0.57 9.72
C VAL A 66 -4.80 1.00 8.41
N PHE A 67 -3.49 1.14 8.42
CA PHE A 67 -2.68 1.46 7.23
C PHE A 67 -1.85 0.25 6.84
N VAL A 68 -2.08 -0.31 5.66
CA VAL A 68 -1.35 -1.46 5.13
C VAL A 68 -0.30 -0.98 4.13
N LEU A 69 0.98 -1.20 4.42
CA LEU A 69 2.08 -0.76 3.58
C LEU A 69 2.76 -1.94 2.89
N GLY A 70 2.80 -1.90 1.56
CA GLY A 70 3.61 -2.79 0.73
C GLY A 70 4.88 -2.14 0.20
N LEU A 71 5.60 -2.86 -0.67
CA LEU A 71 6.84 -2.40 -1.29
C LEU A 71 6.57 -1.45 -2.46
N ALA A 72 5.93 -1.95 -3.51
CA ALA A 72 5.71 -1.26 -4.78
C ALA A 72 4.68 -1.99 -5.64
N PRO A 73 4.08 -1.34 -6.67
CA PRO A 73 3.23 -1.98 -7.66
C PRO A 73 3.94 -3.12 -8.39
N ALA A 74 3.27 -4.25 -8.59
CA ALA A 74 3.73 -5.30 -9.47
C ALA A 74 3.54 -4.91 -10.95
N ALA A 75 4.49 -5.30 -11.82
CA ALA A 75 4.51 -4.91 -13.23
C ALA A 75 3.23 -5.28 -14.01
N HIS A 76 2.69 -6.48 -13.78
CA HIS A 76 1.47 -7.00 -14.42
C HIS A 76 0.28 -7.12 -13.46
N GLY A 77 0.41 -6.63 -12.22
CA GLY A 77 -0.65 -6.43 -11.23
C GLY A 77 -1.06 -4.96 -11.18
N ALA A 78 -0.68 -4.25 -10.14
CA ALA A 78 -1.08 -2.86 -9.91
C ALA A 78 -0.63 -1.87 -11.01
N ASN A 79 0.50 -2.10 -11.70
CA ASN A 79 0.88 -1.29 -12.87
C ASN A 79 -0.04 -1.51 -14.08
N ARG A 80 -0.72 -2.67 -14.14
CA ARG A 80 -1.77 -2.96 -15.13
C ARG A 80 -3.11 -2.35 -14.71
N THR A 81 -3.55 -2.63 -13.49
CA THR A 81 -4.91 -2.33 -13.04
C THR A 81 -5.10 -0.92 -12.47
N GLY A 82 -4.02 -0.23 -12.06
CA GLY A 82 -4.10 1.08 -11.42
C GLY A 82 -4.49 1.06 -9.94
N ARG A 83 -4.70 -0.12 -9.32
CA ARG A 83 -4.98 -0.27 -7.89
C ARG A 83 -3.96 -1.23 -7.25
N LEU A 84 -3.42 -0.85 -6.08
CA LEU A 84 -2.43 -1.65 -5.35
C LEU A 84 -2.97 -3.05 -5.01
N PHE A 85 -2.09 -4.06 -5.08
CA PHE A 85 -2.45 -5.46 -4.81
C PHE A 85 -3.66 -5.95 -5.61
N THR A 86 -3.83 -5.52 -6.86
CA THR A 86 -4.98 -5.88 -7.70
C THR A 86 -4.51 -6.58 -8.96
N GLY A 87 -5.20 -7.68 -9.30
CA GLY A 87 -4.94 -8.47 -10.49
C GLY A 87 -3.65 -9.30 -10.42
N ASP A 88 -3.20 -9.64 -9.22
CA ASP A 88 -2.11 -10.58 -8.98
C ASP A 88 -2.34 -11.40 -7.71
N ARG A 89 -1.58 -12.50 -7.55
CA ARG A 89 -1.73 -13.43 -6.43
C ARG A 89 -1.51 -12.81 -5.06
N SER A 90 -0.68 -11.77 -4.94
CA SER A 90 -0.49 -11.08 -3.66
C SER A 90 -1.76 -10.33 -3.25
N GLY A 91 -2.51 -9.85 -4.24
CA GLY A 91 -3.81 -9.22 -4.05
C GLY A 91 -4.87 -10.21 -3.58
N ASP A 92 -4.92 -11.41 -4.17
CA ASP A 92 -5.86 -12.46 -3.73
C ASP A 92 -5.68 -12.76 -2.24
N TRP A 93 -4.43 -12.86 -1.79
CA TRP A 93 -4.12 -13.08 -0.37
C TRP A 93 -4.51 -11.89 0.50
N LEU A 94 -4.12 -10.67 0.09
CA LEU A 94 -4.36 -9.48 0.90
C LEU A 94 -5.84 -9.19 1.06
N TYR A 95 -6.57 -9.11 -0.05
CA TYR A 95 -8.00 -8.78 0.01
C TYR A 95 -8.84 -9.92 0.59
N GLY A 96 -8.43 -11.18 0.40
CA GLY A 96 -9.02 -12.31 1.11
C GLY A 96 -8.90 -12.18 2.64
N ALA A 97 -7.71 -11.85 3.14
CA ALA A 97 -7.48 -11.64 4.58
C ALA A 97 -8.22 -10.39 5.11
N LEU A 98 -8.20 -9.28 4.36
CA LEU A 98 -8.96 -8.08 4.72
C LEU A 98 -10.47 -8.35 4.79
N TYR A 99 -11.01 -9.14 3.85
CA TYR A 99 -12.43 -9.54 3.86
C TYR A 99 -12.76 -10.39 5.10
N ARG A 100 -11.97 -11.43 5.41
CA ARG A 100 -12.16 -12.27 6.60
C ARG A 100 -12.07 -11.47 7.90
N ALA A 101 -11.22 -10.43 7.93
CA ALA A 101 -11.11 -9.51 9.06
C ALA A 101 -12.10 -8.33 9.01
N GLN A 102 -13.08 -8.35 8.09
CA GLN A 102 -14.13 -7.33 7.95
C GLN A 102 -13.63 -5.91 7.60
N PHE A 103 -12.48 -5.83 6.90
CA PHE A 103 -11.95 -4.58 6.35
C PHE A 103 -12.31 -4.37 4.87
N ALA A 104 -12.79 -5.40 4.18
CA ALA A 104 -13.19 -5.34 2.78
C ALA A 104 -14.60 -5.92 2.57
N ASN A 105 -15.33 -5.40 1.58
CA ASN A 105 -16.68 -5.87 1.24
C ASN A 105 -16.68 -7.17 0.40
N GLN A 106 -15.54 -7.52 -0.20
CA GLN A 106 -15.36 -8.73 -1.04
C GLN A 106 -13.93 -9.29 -0.90
N PRO A 107 -13.72 -10.61 -1.12
CA PRO A 107 -12.42 -11.25 -0.92
C PRO A 107 -11.49 -11.19 -2.14
N PHE A 108 -11.89 -10.62 -3.25
CA PHE A 108 -11.15 -10.57 -4.51
C PHE A 108 -10.93 -9.15 -4.99
N SER A 109 -9.93 -8.96 -5.86
CA SER A 109 -9.56 -7.68 -6.45
C SER A 109 -8.99 -7.92 -7.85
N TYR A 110 -9.82 -7.73 -8.87
CA TYR A 110 -9.46 -8.02 -10.27
C TYR A 110 -9.04 -6.78 -11.05
N ASP A 111 -9.79 -5.68 -10.90
CA ASP A 111 -9.51 -4.40 -11.53
C ASP A 111 -9.97 -3.25 -10.61
N ARG A 112 -9.79 -2.00 -11.06
CA ARG A 112 -10.10 -0.83 -10.21
C ARG A 112 -11.60 -0.56 -10.07
N ASP A 113 -12.44 -1.10 -10.97
CA ASP A 113 -13.88 -0.83 -11.04
C ASP A 113 -14.72 -2.06 -10.65
N ASP A 114 -14.10 -3.06 -9.99
CA ASP A 114 -14.72 -4.33 -9.59
C ASP A 114 -15.66 -4.24 -8.37
N GLY A 115 -15.90 -3.04 -7.86
CA GLY A 115 -16.78 -2.82 -6.71
C GLY A 115 -16.14 -3.03 -5.34
N LEU A 116 -14.84 -3.37 -5.28
CA LEU A 116 -14.12 -3.47 -4.01
C LEU A 116 -14.12 -2.14 -3.26
N SER A 117 -14.50 -2.19 -2.00
CA SER A 117 -14.40 -1.08 -1.06
C SER A 117 -13.80 -1.56 0.27
N LEU A 118 -13.10 -0.65 0.95
CA LEU A 118 -12.53 -0.93 2.27
C LEU A 118 -13.22 -0.08 3.33
N SER A 119 -13.32 -0.63 4.54
CA SER A 119 -13.79 0.05 5.75
C SER A 119 -12.70 0.01 6.80
N ASP A 120 -12.40 1.13 7.46
CA ASP A 120 -11.35 1.28 8.47
C ASP A 120 -9.92 0.98 7.96
N ALA A 121 -9.71 0.70 6.69
CA ALA A 121 -8.42 0.30 6.14
C ALA A 121 -8.01 1.13 4.93
N TRP A 122 -6.70 1.41 4.82
CA TRP A 122 -6.05 2.05 3.68
C TRP A 122 -4.85 1.24 3.24
N VAL A 123 -4.77 0.89 1.97
CA VAL A 123 -3.67 0.11 1.37
C VAL A 123 -2.77 1.03 0.57
N SER A 124 -1.47 0.95 0.81
CA SER A 124 -0.46 1.81 0.22
C SER A 124 0.82 1.06 -0.12
N ALA A 125 1.76 1.72 -0.79
CA ALA A 125 3.08 1.19 -1.10
C ALA A 125 4.17 2.26 -0.89
N ALA A 126 5.36 1.83 -0.44
CA ALA A 126 6.49 2.72 -0.20
C ALA A 126 6.99 3.39 -1.49
N VAL A 127 6.88 2.69 -2.63
CA VAL A 127 7.18 3.21 -3.97
C VAL A 127 5.96 3.08 -4.86
N ARG A 128 5.61 4.14 -5.58
CA ARG A 128 4.34 4.24 -6.33
C ARG A 128 4.41 3.75 -7.78
N CYS A 129 5.56 3.37 -8.25
CA CYS A 129 5.78 2.87 -9.61
C CYS A 129 6.36 1.46 -9.55
N ALA A 130 5.96 0.59 -10.49
CA ALA A 130 6.57 -0.73 -10.62
C ALA A 130 8.07 -0.59 -10.88
N PRO A 131 8.94 -1.19 -10.07
CA PRO A 131 10.37 -1.21 -10.33
C PRO A 131 10.77 -2.47 -11.11
N PRO A 132 11.83 -2.42 -11.93
CA PRO A 132 12.42 -3.64 -12.49
C PRO A 132 12.76 -4.64 -11.37
N ASP A 133 12.45 -5.93 -11.60
CA ASP A 133 12.70 -7.04 -10.66
C ASP A 133 12.12 -6.83 -9.24
N ASN A 134 11.12 -5.99 -9.09
CA ASN A 134 10.58 -5.57 -7.79
C ASN A 134 11.64 -4.97 -6.85
N LYS A 135 12.68 -4.32 -7.41
CA LYS A 135 13.80 -3.75 -6.67
C LYS A 135 13.92 -2.24 -6.91
N PRO A 136 13.23 -1.42 -6.12
CA PRO A 136 13.44 0.03 -6.15
C PRO A 136 14.81 0.36 -5.53
N THR A 137 15.43 1.42 -6.02
CA THR A 137 16.64 1.98 -5.42
C THR A 137 16.31 2.82 -4.18
N VAL A 138 17.32 3.08 -3.34
CA VAL A 138 17.18 3.96 -2.18
C VAL A 138 16.71 5.36 -2.60
N THR A 139 17.29 5.90 -3.69
CA THR A 139 16.91 7.22 -4.22
C THR A 139 15.45 7.26 -4.69
N GLU A 140 14.96 6.20 -5.32
CA GLU A 140 13.57 6.11 -5.79
C GLU A 140 12.60 6.04 -4.61
N ARG A 141 12.94 5.25 -3.59
CA ARG A 141 12.20 5.25 -2.32
C ARG A 141 12.14 6.65 -1.73
N ASP A 142 13.28 7.31 -1.54
CA ASP A 142 13.36 8.60 -0.87
C ASP A 142 12.59 9.70 -1.64
N ARG A 143 12.55 9.62 -2.98
CA ARG A 143 11.71 10.48 -3.81
C ARG A 143 10.20 10.20 -3.68
N CYS A 144 9.82 8.97 -3.32
CA CYS A 144 8.41 8.59 -3.09
C CYS A 144 7.93 8.88 -1.66
N LEU A 145 8.80 8.90 -0.65
CA LEU A 145 8.42 9.10 0.76
C LEU A 145 7.53 10.33 1.03
N PRO A 146 7.69 11.49 0.35
CA PRO A 146 6.78 12.61 0.56
C PRO A 146 5.30 12.28 0.28
N TYR A 147 5.00 11.36 -0.64
CA TYR A 147 3.63 10.91 -0.88
C TYR A 147 3.11 10.05 0.27
N LEU A 148 3.93 9.12 0.77
CA LEU A 148 3.59 8.29 1.93
C LEU A 148 3.28 9.16 3.16
N ARG A 149 4.12 10.17 3.44
CA ARG A 149 3.89 11.11 4.55
C ARG A 149 2.56 11.85 4.40
N ARG A 150 2.28 12.39 3.22
CA ARG A 150 1.02 13.10 2.94
C ARG A 150 -0.20 12.19 3.13
N GLU A 151 -0.14 10.92 2.73
CA GLU A 151 -1.22 9.96 3.01
C GLU A 151 -1.40 9.73 4.50
N MET A 152 -0.32 9.40 5.22
CA MET A 152 -0.39 9.14 6.66
C MET A 152 -0.84 10.38 7.44
N ASP A 153 -0.44 11.58 7.02
CA ASP A 153 -0.87 12.84 7.63
C ASP A 153 -2.34 13.15 7.34
N ALA A 154 -2.87 12.70 6.21
CA ALA A 154 -4.28 12.83 5.87
C ALA A 154 -5.16 11.90 6.72
N LEU A 155 -4.71 10.67 7.00
CA LEU A 155 -5.45 9.66 7.75
C LEU A 155 -5.40 9.95 9.27
N LYS A 156 -6.30 10.80 9.75
CA LYS A 156 -6.28 11.34 11.13
C LYS A 156 -6.59 10.30 12.22
N ASN A 157 -7.25 9.20 11.86
CA ASN A 157 -7.70 8.17 12.79
C ASN A 157 -6.73 6.98 12.90
N LEU A 158 -5.53 7.09 12.32
CA LEU A 158 -4.59 5.99 12.22
C LEU A 158 -4.18 5.47 13.62
N ARG A 159 -4.40 4.19 13.86
CA ARG A 159 -4.09 3.46 15.10
C ARG A 159 -3.16 2.27 14.87
N VAL A 160 -3.23 1.64 13.68
CA VAL A 160 -2.46 0.44 13.36
C VAL A 160 -1.78 0.61 12.00
N VAL A 161 -0.52 0.20 11.91
CA VAL A 161 0.22 0.05 10.65
C VAL A 161 0.57 -1.42 10.48
N VAL A 162 0.16 -2.03 9.36
CA VAL A 162 0.57 -3.38 8.96
C VAL A 162 1.65 -3.25 7.90
N ALA A 163 2.88 -3.70 8.19
CA ALA A 163 4.00 -3.67 7.26
C ALA A 163 4.17 -5.02 6.56
N LEU A 164 3.92 -5.06 5.24
CA LEU A 164 4.03 -6.27 4.43
C LEU A 164 5.47 -6.44 3.91
N GLY A 165 6.28 -7.17 4.66
CA GLY A 165 7.68 -7.48 4.38
C GLY A 165 8.68 -6.52 5.02
N ALA A 166 9.94 -6.98 5.13
CA ALA A 166 11.01 -6.24 5.79
C ALA A 166 11.25 -4.85 5.18
N TYR A 167 11.04 -4.68 3.88
CA TYR A 167 11.19 -3.37 3.22
C TYR A 167 10.18 -2.35 3.72
N ALA A 168 8.90 -2.75 3.85
CA ALA A 168 7.85 -1.89 4.38
C ALA A 168 8.12 -1.55 5.86
N HIS A 169 8.51 -2.54 6.67
CA HIS A 169 8.96 -2.35 8.05
C HIS A 169 10.09 -1.30 8.16
N ASP A 170 11.15 -1.44 7.34
CA ASP A 170 12.28 -0.50 7.36
C ASP A 170 11.84 0.93 7.00
N VAL A 171 10.92 1.06 6.04
CA VAL A 171 10.36 2.37 5.66
C VAL A 171 9.59 2.99 6.82
N ILE A 172 8.70 2.23 7.47
CA ILE A 172 7.92 2.73 8.62
C ILE A 172 8.85 3.11 9.77
N CYS A 173 9.80 2.24 10.15
CA CYS A 173 10.74 2.53 11.23
C CYS A 173 11.56 3.81 10.97
N ARG A 174 11.93 4.04 9.70
CA ARG A 174 12.64 5.26 9.29
C ARG A 174 11.74 6.50 9.36
N GLU A 175 10.50 6.43 8.83
CA GLU A 175 9.57 7.56 8.82
C GLU A 175 9.18 8.01 10.23
N PHE A 176 9.03 7.08 11.15
CA PHE A 176 8.77 7.37 12.57
C PHE A 176 10.04 7.59 13.40
N SER A 177 11.24 7.52 12.79
CA SER A 177 12.54 7.72 13.45
C SER A 177 12.74 6.82 14.68
N ILE A 178 12.29 5.57 14.61
CA ILE A 178 12.32 4.65 15.76
C ILE A 178 13.75 4.22 16.09
N ARG A 179 14.12 4.38 17.35
CA ARG A 179 15.43 3.96 17.87
C ARG A 179 15.31 3.40 19.29
N PRO A 180 15.86 2.20 19.58
CA PRO A 180 16.41 1.26 18.61
C PRO A 180 15.34 0.75 17.64
N LYS A 181 15.73 0.43 16.39
CA LYS A 181 14.82 -0.16 15.41
C LYS A 181 14.42 -1.55 15.87
N PRO A 182 13.10 -1.87 15.97
CA PRO A 182 12.63 -3.22 16.29
C PRO A 182 13.05 -4.21 15.20
N SER A 183 13.23 -5.47 15.59
CA SER A 183 13.52 -6.55 14.63
C SER A 183 12.27 -6.91 13.83
N PHE A 184 12.41 -7.01 12.51
CA PHE A 184 11.35 -7.49 11.65
C PHE A 184 11.07 -8.99 11.89
N GLY A 185 9.81 -9.34 12.05
CA GLY A 185 9.35 -10.73 12.16
C GLY A 185 7.87 -10.84 11.77
N HIS A 186 7.42 -12.00 11.30
CA HIS A 186 5.99 -12.20 11.05
C HIS A 186 5.23 -12.17 12.37
N ALA A 187 4.14 -11.39 12.43
CA ALA A 187 3.35 -11.08 13.60
C ALA A 187 4.12 -10.39 14.76
N ALA A 188 5.33 -9.85 14.49
CA ALA A 188 6.02 -9.01 15.46
C ALA A 188 5.30 -7.67 15.62
N GLU A 189 5.21 -7.18 16.86
CA GLU A 189 4.55 -5.92 17.20
C GLU A 189 5.53 -4.93 17.80
N ALA A 190 5.30 -3.64 17.53
CA ALA A 190 6.01 -2.54 18.17
C ALA A 190 5.09 -1.32 18.28
N ILE A 191 5.31 -0.50 19.31
CA ILE A 191 4.57 0.76 19.43
C ILE A 191 5.36 1.89 18.79
N LEU A 192 4.75 2.52 17.83
CA LEU A 192 5.24 3.71 17.14
C LEU A 192 4.92 4.97 17.96
N PRO A 193 5.55 6.13 17.65
CA PRO A 193 5.13 7.41 18.21
C PRO A 193 3.63 7.67 18.08
N ARG A 194 3.06 8.37 19.05
CA ARG A 194 1.61 8.63 19.17
C ARG A 194 0.77 7.38 19.51
N GLY A 195 1.40 6.30 19.97
CA GLY A 195 0.69 5.08 20.36
C GLY A 195 0.18 4.22 19.19
N VAL A 196 0.65 4.47 17.96
CA VAL A 196 0.27 3.67 16.80
C VAL A 196 0.92 2.28 16.88
N LEU A 197 0.15 1.21 16.76
CA LEU A 197 0.65 -0.16 16.75
C LEU A 197 1.22 -0.52 15.37
N LEU A 198 2.48 -0.94 15.30
CA LEU A 198 3.06 -1.59 14.13
C LEU A 198 2.90 -3.10 14.26
N ILE A 199 2.36 -3.75 13.24
CA ILE A 199 2.31 -5.21 13.12
C ILE A 199 3.05 -5.60 11.83
N ASP A 200 4.07 -6.44 11.95
CA ASP A 200 4.81 -6.94 10.81
C ASP A 200 4.17 -8.18 10.21
N SER A 201 4.24 -8.34 8.91
CA SER A 201 3.89 -9.58 8.22
C SER A 201 4.91 -9.94 7.16
N TYR A 202 5.15 -11.23 6.93
CA TYR A 202 5.77 -11.64 5.69
C TYR A 202 4.90 -11.17 4.51
N HIS A 203 5.56 -10.71 3.43
CA HIS A 203 4.86 -10.29 2.23
C HIS A 203 4.14 -11.49 1.58
N PRO A 204 2.86 -11.36 1.12
CA PRO A 204 2.12 -12.45 0.49
C PRO A 204 2.58 -12.72 -0.96
N SER A 205 3.90 -12.73 -1.18
CA SER A 205 4.51 -13.03 -2.46
C SER A 205 4.43 -14.54 -2.77
N GLN A 206 4.42 -14.89 -4.04
CA GLN A 206 4.45 -16.29 -4.48
C GLN A 206 5.56 -17.10 -3.80
N ARG A 207 6.74 -16.49 -3.62
CA ARG A 207 7.86 -17.14 -2.92
C ARG A 207 7.49 -17.57 -1.51
N ASN A 208 6.83 -16.71 -0.73
CA ASN A 208 6.48 -17.01 0.66
C ASN A 208 5.27 -17.96 0.76
N THR A 209 4.31 -17.82 -0.15
CA THR A 209 3.09 -18.63 -0.12
C THR A 209 3.32 -20.05 -0.67
N PHE A 210 4.09 -20.22 -1.76
CA PHE A 210 4.39 -21.54 -2.32
C PHE A 210 5.35 -22.38 -1.48
N THR A 211 6.25 -21.71 -0.73
CA THR A 211 7.17 -22.41 0.17
C THR A 211 6.56 -22.75 1.53
N GLY A 212 5.31 -22.35 1.78
CA GLY A 212 4.66 -22.51 3.08
C GLY A 212 5.23 -21.61 4.19
N ARG A 213 6.15 -20.68 3.86
CA ARG A 213 6.67 -19.72 4.83
C ARG A 213 5.57 -18.79 5.38
N LEU A 214 4.58 -18.50 4.55
CA LEU A 214 3.36 -17.79 4.92
C LEU A 214 2.16 -18.66 4.57
N THR A 215 1.39 -19.07 5.58
CA THR A 215 0.11 -19.74 5.41
C THR A 215 -1.02 -18.73 5.47
N GLU A 216 -2.21 -19.14 4.98
CA GLU A 216 -3.39 -18.27 5.00
C GLU A 216 -3.79 -17.92 6.43
N GLU A 217 -3.83 -18.92 7.33
CA GLU A 217 -4.17 -18.69 8.73
C GLU A 217 -3.15 -17.76 9.43
N ALA A 218 -1.86 -17.92 9.12
CA ALA A 218 -0.84 -17.04 9.68
C ALA A 218 -1.02 -15.60 9.20
N PHE A 219 -1.35 -15.41 7.92
CA PHE A 219 -1.60 -14.10 7.35
C PHE A 219 -2.87 -13.45 7.91
N ASP A 220 -3.95 -14.22 8.04
CA ASP A 220 -5.22 -13.77 8.62
C ASP A 220 -5.07 -13.29 10.05
N ARG A 221 -4.27 -13.99 10.88
CA ARG A 221 -4.02 -13.59 12.28
C ARG A 221 -3.47 -12.17 12.38
N VAL A 222 -2.68 -11.69 11.42
CA VAL A 222 -2.18 -10.31 11.39
C VAL A 222 -3.33 -9.30 11.30
N PHE A 223 -4.32 -9.56 10.43
CA PHE A 223 -5.46 -8.67 10.24
C PHE A 223 -6.52 -8.82 11.34
N PHE A 224 -6.70 -10.01 11.90
CA PHE A 224 -7.53 -10.19 13.10
C PHE A 224 -6.93 -9.44 14.28
N ARG A 225 -5.60 -9.50 14.50
CA ARG A 225 -4.93 -8.72 15.53
C ARG A 225 -5.06 -7.21 15.30
N ALA A 226 -4.95 -6.76 14.04
CA ALA A 226 -5.20 -5.36 13.70
C ALA A 226 -6.65 -4.94 14.05
N ARG A 227 -7.64 -5.79 13.78
CA ARG A 227 -9.05 -5.52 14.13
C ARG A 227 -9.29 -5.50 15.67
N GLU A 228 -8.63 -6.38 16.40
CA GLU A 228 -8.69 -6.40 17.86
C GLU A 228 -8.13 -5.11 18.46
N ALA A 229 -6.98 -4.65 17.97
CA ALA A 229 -6.35 -3.42 18.43
C ALA A 229 -7.21 -2.16 18.26
N LEU A 230 -8.20 -2.18 17.35
CA LEU A 230 -9.16 -1.07 17.22
C LEU A 230 -10.22 -1.02 18.33
N LYS A 231 -10.34 -2.08 19.14
CA LYS A 231 -11.30 -2.17 20.27
C LYS A 231 -10.66 -1.81 21.61
N GLU A 232 -9.33 -1.83 21.67
CA GLU A 232 -8.52 -1.44 22.82
C GLU A 232 -8.42 0.10 22.96
#